data_dd65338b7e3249b42e5d73cbfc8769d1
#
_entry.id   dd65338b7e3249b42e5d73cbfc8769d1
#
_cell.length_a   1.000
_cell.length_b   1.000
_cell.length_c   1.000
_cell.angle_alpha   90.00
_cell.angle_beta   90.00
_cell.angle_gamma   90.00
#
_symmetry.space_group_name_H-M   'P 1'
#
loop_
_entity.id
_entity.type
_entity.pdbx_description
1 polymer ?
#
loop_
_entity_poly.entity_id
_entity_poly.type
_entity_poly.pdbx_seq_one_letter_code
_entity_poly.pdbx_strand_id
1 'polypeptide(L)'
;MVSSLSSACPSASMTPHLTLEELYGKDGFPDAAARVKKLNDEFFEHFSEAPDHLFSAPGRTEIGGNHTDHQNGCVLCGSVDLDMLCFVKANGTSEVRLYSEQFPPVICDLSETEPIESEFGKSDALIKGVAAALREKGYAVSGFDGMMTSRIPAGMGLSSSAAFEILVGTVFSVLFCGGDISPVDLAKAGKYAEQTFFGKPCGLM
;
A
#
# COMPACT_ATOMS: atom_id res chain seq x y z
N MET A 1 -29.23 9.60 33.93
CA MET A 1 -29.48 8.74 32.76
C MET A 1 -29.24 9.59 31.54
N VAL A 2 -28.09 9.46 30.91
CA VAL A 2 -27.79 10.09 29.62
C VAL A 2 -27.49 8.93 28.67
N SER A 3 -28.43 8.64 27.78
CA SER A 3 -28.31 7.61 26.77
C SER A 3 -27.35 8.09 25.68
N SER A 4 -26.21 7.39 25.56
CA SER A 4 -25.28 7.54 24.42
C SER A 4 -25.96 6.98 23.16
N LEU A 5 -26.40 7.84 22.28
CA LEU A 5 -26.73 7.50 20.91
C LEU A 5 -25.41 7.31 20.12
N SER A 6 -24.99 6.07 20.02
CA SER A 6 -24.00 5.65 19.04
C SER A 6 -24.66 5.73 17.66
N SER A 7 -24.44 6.80 16.93
CA SER A 7 -24.74 6.88 15.51
C SER A 7 -23.63 6.16 14.73
N ALA A 8 -23.74 4.84 14.60
CA ALA A 8 -22.98 4.13 13.58
C ALA A 8 -23.54 4.53 12.22
N CYS A 9 -22.86 5.44 11.54
CA CYS A 9 -23.06 5.67 10.12
C CYS A 9 -22.53 4.41 9.41
N PRO A 10 -23.29 3.73 8.55
CA PRO A 10 -22.74 2.67 7.71
C PRO A 10 -21.90 3.34 6.62
N SER A 11 -20.61 3.50 6.87
CA SER A 11 -19.68 3.90 5.83
C SER A 11 -19.52 2.73 4.86
N ALA A 12 -19.95 2.91 3.63
CA ALA A 12 -19.59 1.98 2.57
C ALA A 12 -18.07 2.09 2.37
N SER A 13 -17.33 1.00 2.58
CA SER A 13 -15.90 0.94 2.30
C SER A 13 -15.62 1.51 0.91
N MET A 14 -14.72 2.46 0.81
CA MET A 14 -14.31 3.05 -0.48
C MET A 14 -13.35 2.14 -1.26
N THR A 15 -12.87 1.07 -0.64
CA THR A 15 -11.99 0.09 -1.29
C THR A 15 -12.83 -0.91 -2.06
N PRO A 16 -12.69 -1.02 -3.39
CA PRO A 16 -13.47 -1.98 -4.17
C PRO A 16 -13.04 -3.42 -3.86
N HIS A 17 -14.02 -4.29 -3.68
CA HIS A 17 -13.81 -5.73 -3.58
C HIS A 17 -14.09 -6.34 -4.96
N LEU A 18 -13.04 -6.65 -5.71
CA LEU A 18 -13.11 -7.25 -7.04
C LEU A 18 -12.72 -8.72 -6.97
N THR A 19 -13.34 -9.53 -7.78
CA THR A 19 -12.87 -10.90 -8.03
C THR A 19 -11.64 -10.87 -8.94
N LEU A 20 -10.84 -11.94 -8.93
CA LEU A 20 -9.68 -12.03 -9.83
C LEU A 20 -10.09 -11.96 -11.32
N GLU A 21 -11.25 -12.50 -11.69
CA GLU A 21 -11.74 -12.45 -13.07
C GLU A 21 -12.15 -11.02 -13.47
N GLU A 22 -12.75 -10.25 -12.56
CA GLU A 22 -13.08 -8.84 -12.81
C GLU A 22 -11.82 -7.98 -12.93
N LEU A 23 -10.75 -8.30 -12.17
CA LEU A 23 -9.52 -7.53 -12.18
C LEU A 23 -8.62 -7.87 -13.38
N TYR A 24 -8.46 -9.16 -13.70
CA TYR A 24 -7.50 -9.62 -14.73
C TYR A 24 -8.15 -10.09 -16.03
N GLY A 25 -9.48 -10.10 -16.10
CA GLY A 25 -10.21 -10.64 -17.24
C GLY A 25 -10.09 -12.18 -17.36
N LYS A 26 -10.83 -12.76 -18.30
CA LYS A 26 -10.85 -14.22 -18.50
C LYS A 26 -9.48 -14.78 -18.93
N ASP A 27 -8.76 -14.05 -19.76
CA ASP A 27 -7.48 -14.51 -20.30
C ASP A 27 -6.35 -14.42 -19.26
N GLY A 28 -6.37 -13.40 -18.40
CA GLY A 28 -5.40 -13.22 -17.31
C GLY A 28 -5.70 -14.02 -16.04
N PHE A 29 -6.94 -14.48 -15.88
CA PHE A 29 -7.38 -15.18 -14.66
C PHE A 29 -6.55 -16.42 -14.31
N PRO A 30 -6.21 -17.35 -15.24
CA PRO A 30 -5.45 -18.56 -14.87
C PRO A 30 -4.07 -18.24 -14.28
N ASP A 31 -3.38 -17.28 -14.86
CA ASP A 31 -2.06 -16.83 -14.38
C ASP A 31 -2.18 -16.09 -13.03
N ALA A 32 -3.16 -15.21 -12.90
CA ALA A 32 -3.42 -14.51 -11.64
C ALA A 32 -3.78 -15.49 -10.52
N ALA A 33 -4.62 -16.50 -10.79
CA ALA A 33 -5.00 -17.52 -9.82
C ALA A 33 -3.80 -18.36 -9.36
N ALA A 34 -2.91 -18.74 -10.28
CA ALA A 34 -1.69 -19.47 -9.94
C ALA A 34 -0.75 -18.61 -9.06
N ARG A 35 -0.60 -17.32 -9.38
CA ARG A 35 0.19 -16.36 -8.63
C ARG A 35 -0.37 -16.14 -7.22
N VAL A 36 -1.68 -15.96 -7.10
CA VAL A 36 -2.36 -15.80 -5.81
C VAL A 36 -2.22 -17.05 -4.96
N LYS A 37 -2.40 -18.25 -5.56
CA LYS A 37 -2.24 -19.51 -4.83
C LYS A 37 -0.82 -19.65 -4.28
N LYS A 38 0.21 -19.42 -5.11
CA LYS A 38 1.61 -19.48 -4.68
C LYS A 38 1.87 -18.53 -3.51
N LEU A 39 1.44 -17.27 -3.63
CA LEU A 39 1.65 -16.25 -2.61
C LEU A 39 0.94 -16.59 -1.29
N ASN A 40 -0.25 -17.20 -1.35
CA ASN A 40 -0.97 -17.67 -0.17
C ASN A 40 -0.23 -18.82 0.53
N ASP A 41 0.28 -19.78 -0.25
CA ASP A 41 1.05 -20.91 0.27
C ASP A 41 2.33 -20.41 0.97
N GLU A 42 3.05 -19.45 0.37
CA GLU A 42 4.24 -18.79 0.95
C GLU A 42 3.92 -18.03 2.24
N PHE A 43 2.78 -17.31 2.27
CA PHE A 43 2.33 -16.64 3.49
C PHE A 43 2.14 -17.65 4.64
N PHE A 44 1.42 -18.74 4.35
CA PHE A 44 1.17 -19.78 5.35
C PHE A 44 2.46 -20.48 5.81
N GLU A 45 3.37 -20.80 4.89
CA GLU A 45 4.67 -21.40 5.22
C GLU A 45 5.51 -20.49 6.13
N HIS A 46 5.45 -19.17 5.92
CA HIS A 46 6.26 -18.22 6.65
C HIS A 46 5.69 -17.86 8.02
N PHE A 47 4.37 -17.61 8.10
CA PHE A 47 3.72 -17.12 9.31
C PHE A 47 2.96 -18.22 10.08
N SER A 48 2.79 -19.42 9.53
CA SER A 48 1.99 -20.52 10.10
C SER A 48 0.54 -20.15 10.37
N GLU A 49 0.03 -19.13 9.70
CA GLU A 49 -1.34 -18.61 9.81
C GLU A 49 -1.89 -18.28 8.42
N ALA A 50 -3.21 -18.30 8.27
CA ALA A 50 -3.85 -17.84 7.03
C ALA A 50 -3.91 -16.31 6.98
N PRO A 51 -3.70 -15.67 5.81
CA PRO A 51 -3.90 -14.24 5.66
C PRO A 51 -5.39 -13.87 5.73
N ASP A 52 -5.68 -12.62 6.09
CA ASP A 52 -7.05 -12.11 6.16
C ASP A 52 -7.49 -11.44 4.86
N HIS A 53 -6.56 -10.78 4.16
CA HIS A 53 -6.86 -9.99 2.95
C HIS A 53 -5.78 -10.15 1.88
N LEU A 54 -6.22 -10.02 0.61
CA LEU A 54 -5.36 -9.87 -0.56
C LEU A 54 -5.56 -8.48 -1.17
N PHE A 55 -4.46 -7.78 -1.40
CA PHE A 55 -4.45 -6.48 -2.06
C PHE A 55 -3.73 -6.54 -3.40
N SER A 56 -4.19 -5.73 -4.37
CA SER A 56 -3.53 -5.47 -5.63
C SER A 56 -3.36 -3.96 -5.81
N ALA A 57 -2.15 -3.53 -6.14
CA ALA A 57 -1.85 -2.15 -6.48
C ALA A 57 -1.13 -2.09 -7.82
N PRO A 58 -1.74 -1.50 -8.87
CA PRO A 58 -1.13 -1.41 -10.19
C PRO A 58 -0.01 -0.37 -10.21
N GLY A 59 0.94 -0.55 -11.12
CA GLY A 59 1.82 0.51 -11.55
C GLY A 59 1.06 1.57 -12.35
N ARG A 60 1.73 2.70 -12.61
CA ARG A 60 1.16 3.74 -13.45
C ARG A 60 2.16 4.22 -14.49
N THR A 61 1.64 4.68 -15.62
CA THR A 61 2.40 5.43 -16.63
C THR A 61 1.83 6.81 -16.82
N GLU A 62 2.68 7.77 -17.11
CA GLU A 62 2.25 9.09 -17.52
C GLU A 62 1.96 9.08 -19.03
N ILE A 63 0.78 9.58 -19.39
CA ILE A 63 0.31 9.69 -20.77
C ILE A 63 0.67 11.08 -21.33
N GLY A 64 0.67 12.09 -20.47
CA GLY A 64 1.03 13.46 -20.85
C GLY A 64 1.21 14.36 -19.64
N GLY A 65 2.04 15.43 -19.80
CA GLY A 65 2.31 16.42 -18.75
C GLY A 65 3.79 16.56 -18.37
N ASN A 66 4.68 15.66 -18.79
CA ASN A 66 6.13 15.72 -18.55
C ASN A 66 6.53 15.85 -17.06
N HIS A 67 5.90 15.08 -16.19
CA HIS A 67 6.18 15.08 -14.74
C HIS A 67 6.14 16.46 -14.09
N THR A 68 5.31 17.37 -14.59
CA THR A 68 5.21 18.73 -14.07
C THR A 68 4.36 18.87 -12.80
N ASP A 69 3.77 17.79 -12.31
CA ASP A 69 2.94 17.77 -11.09
C ASP A 69 3.71 18.20 -9.83
N HIS A 70 5.02 17.94 -9.75
CA HIS A 70 5.88 18.46 -8.67
C HIS A 70 6.11 19.97 -8.73
N GLN A 71 5.78 20.61 -9.85
CA GLN A 71 5.90 22.06 -10.10
C GLN A 71 4.55 22.74 -10.32
N ASN A 72 3.47 22.18 -9.78
CA ASN A 72 2.09 22.62 -9.96
C ASN A 72 1.55 22.52 -11.41
N GLY A 73 2.18 21.74 -12.26
CA GLY A 73 1.67 21.40 -13.60
C GLY A 73 0.57 20.34 -13.55
N CYS A 74 -0.17 20.23 -14.64
CA CYS A 74 -1.17 19.18 -14.82
C CYS A 74 -0.56 17.99 -15.57
N VAL A 75 -0.83 16.78 -15.08
CA VAL A 75 -0.42 15.53 -15.71
C VAL A 75 -1.62 14.63 -15.91
N LEU A 76 -1.56 13.79 -16.92
CA LEU A 76 -2.53 12.73 -17.17
C LEU A 76 -1.81 11.39 -17.07
N CYS A 77 -2.27 10.54 -16.18
CA CYS A 77 -1.72 9.22 -15.96
C CYS A 77 -2.78 8.14 -16.09
N GLY A 78 -2.33 6.92 -16.39
CA GLY A 78 -3.16 5.73 -16.41
C GLY A 78 -2.48 4.58 -15.68
N SER A 79 -3.28 3.69 -15.08
CA SER A 79 -2.81 2.43 -14.53
C SER A 79 -2.31 1.52 -15.66
N VAL A 80 -1.29 0.71 -15.36
CA VAL A 80 -0.78 -0.33 -16.27
C VAL A 80 -1.23 -1.70 -15.78
N ASP A 81 -1.21 -2.69 -16.67
CA ASP A 81 -1.54 -4.08 -16.39
C ASP A 81 -0.32 -4.83 -15.76
N LEU A 82 0.33 -4.18 -14.83
CA LEU A 82 1.40 -4.73 -13.99
C LEU A 82 1.16 -4.25 -12.57
N ASP A 83 1.15 -5.17 -11.63
CA ASP A 83 0.78 -4.88 -10.24
C ASP A 83 1.72 -5.47 -9.21
N MET A 84 1.51 -5.04 -7.97
CA MET A 84 1.96 -5.69 -6.75
C MET A 84 0.78 -6.40 -6.11
N LEU A 85 0.95 -7.67 -5.74
CA LEU A 85 0.01 -8.42 -4.91
C LEU A 85 0.60 -8.57 -3.51
N CYS A 86 -0.25 -8.43 -2.49
CA CYS A 86 0.16 -8.62 -1.11
C CYS A 86 -0.95 -9.29 -0.31
N PHE A 87 -0.67 -10.46 0.26
CA PHE A 87 -1.45 -11.02 1.34
C PHE A 87 -1.03 -10.42 2.66
N VAL A 88 -2.00 -10.09 3.49
CA VAL A 88 -1.75 -9.45 4.79
C VAL A 88 -2.62 -10.00 5.90
N LYS A 89 -2.12 -9.83 7.14
CA LYS A 89 -2.83 -10.09 8.39
C LYS A 89 -2.39 -9.09 9.45
N ALA A 90 -3.33 -8.55 10.22
CA ALA A 90 -3.00 -7.75 11.40
C ALA A 90 -2.31 -8.64 12.45
N ASN A 91 -1.16 -8.20 12.98
CA ASN A 91 -0.36 -9.02 13.91
C ASN A 91 -0.44 -8.58 15.38
N GLY A 92 -1.25 -7.54 15.66
CA GLY A 92 -1.46 -7.04 17.01
C GLY A 92 -0.26 -6.34 17.67
N THR A 93 0.77 -6.00 16.88
CA THR A 93 1.98 -5.29 17.32
C THR A 93 2.11 -3.93 16.69
N SER A 94 3.18 -3.19 16.96
CA SER A 94 3.57 -1.97 16.23
C SER A 94 4.50 -2.26 15.05
N GLU A 95 4.86 -3.51 14.80
CA GLU A 95 5.85 -3.88 13.81
C GLU A 95 5.18 -4.33 12.49
N VAL A 96 5.65 -3.79 11.36
CA VAL A 96 5.35 -4.33 10.03
C VAL A 96 6.42 -5.32 9.65
N ARG A 97 6.01 -6.54 9.27
CA ARG A 97 6.88 -7.59 8.74
C ARG A 97 6.42 -7.94 7.34
N LEU A 98 7.13 -7.46 6.34
CA LEU A 98 6.79 -7.64 4.92
C LEU A 98 7.89 -8.42 4.21
N TYR A 99 7.50 -9.55 3.62
CA TYR A 99 8.40 -10.46 2.91
C TYR A 99 8.07 -10.51 1.42
N SER A 100 9.08 -10.75 0.60
CA SER A 100 8.96 -10.89 -0.84
C SER A 100 10.08 -11.81 -1.36
N GLU A 101 9.78 -12.63 -2.37
CA GLU A 101 10.84 -13.39 -3.08
C GLU A 101 11.86 -12.49 -3.80
N GLN A 102 11.42 -11.30 -4.22
CA GLN A 102 12.19 -10.42 -5.12
C GLN A 102 13.01 -9.37 -4.39
N PHE A 103 12.72 -9.10 -3.12
CA PHE A 103 13.32 -8.03 -2.34
C PHE A 103 13.69 -8.52 -0.94
N PRO A 104 14.69 -7.90 -0.30
CA PRO A 104 14.99 -8.18 1.10
C PRO A 104 13.76 -7.96 1.99
N PRO A 105 13.62 -8.74 3.07
CA PRO A 105 12.55 -8.51 4.05
C PRO A 105 12.59 -7.09 4.60
N VAL A 106 11.41 -6.50 4.77
CA VAL A 106 11.24 -5.20 5.43
C VAL A 106 10.60 -5.46 6.79
N ILE A 107 11.32 -5.14 7.85
CA ILE A 107 10.85 -5.25 9.23
C ILE A 107 11.07 -3.88 9.87
N CYS A 108 9.99 -3.19 10.20
CA CYS A 108 10.07 -1.85 10.77
C CYS A 108 9.07 -1.63 11.89
N ASP A 109 9.53 -0.96 12.95
CA ASP A 109 8.68 -0.54 14.06
C ASP A 109 8.02 0.80 13.73
N LEU A 110 6.71 0.83 13.76
CA LEU A 110 5.90 2.02 13.52
C LEU A 110 5.85 2.98 14.72
N SER A 111 6.46 2.65 15.85
CA SER A 111 6.59 3.59 16.97
C SER A 111 7.54 4.74 16.68
N GLU A 112 8.46 4.55 15.74
CA GLU A 112 9.34 5.60 15.22
C GLU A 112 8.56 6.49 14.24
N THR A 113 8.41 7.75 14.58
CA THR A 113 7.60 8.73 13.81
C THR A 113 8.43 9.77 13.06
N GLU A 114 9.74 9.79 13.28
CA GLU A 114 10.64 10.75 12.68
C GLU A 114 11.47 10.10 11.56
N PRO A 115 11.79 10.84 10.50
CA PRO A 115 12.63 10.33 9.43
C PRO A 115 14.07 10.10 9.93
N ILE A 116 14.64 8.97 9.53
CA ILE A 116 16.00 8.56 9.87
C ILE A 116 16.86 8.61 8.60
N GLU A 117 17.87 9.44 8.56
CA GLU A 117 18.71 9.68 7.38
C GLU A 117 19.36 8.38 6.84
N SER A 118 19.73 7.45 7.73
CA SER A 118 20.30 6.16 7.32
C SER A 118 19.31 5.20 6.65
N GLU A 119 18.02 5.52 6.70
CA GLU A 119 16.92 4.78 6.05
C GLU A 119 16.53 5.39 4.69
N PHE A 120 17.05 6.54 4.32
CA PHE A 120 16.75 7.16 3.03
C PHE A 120 17.05 6.19 1.87
N GLY A 121 16.10 6.11 0.93
CA GLY A 121 16.17 5.20 -0.20
C GLY A 121 15.73 3.76 0.09
N LYS A 122 15.28 3.45 1.31
CA LYS A 122 14.84 2.10 1.70
C LYS A 122 13.32 2.00 1.83
N SER A 123 12.79 0.78 1.66
CA SER A 123 11.34 0.53 1.72
C SER A 123 10.74 0.72 3.11
N ASP A 124 11.50 0.50 4.18
CA ASP A 124 11.10 0.76 5.56
C ASP A 124 10.75 2.24 5.80
N ALA A 125 11.53 3.16 5.23
CA ALA A 125 11.25 4.58 5.27
C ALA A 125 9.90 4.93 4.62
N LEU A 126 9.54 4.29 3.51
CA LEU A 126 8.23 4.50 2.87
C LEU A 126 7.07 4.04 3.76
N ILE A 127 7.20 2.87 4.38
CA ILE A 127 6.17 2.35 5.30
C ILE A 127 5.99 3.29 6.50
N LYS A 128 7.10 3.67 7.16
CA LYS A 128 7.10 4.61 8.29
C LYS A 128 6.50 5.97 7.91
N GLY A 129 6.87 6.49 6.74
CA GLY A 129 6.38 7.78 6.25
C GLY A 129 4.88 7.78 5.98
N VAL A 130 4.34 6.72 5.33
CA VAL A 130 2.89 6.56 5.13
C VAL A 130 2.18 6.46 6.49
N ALA A 131 2.72 5.65 7.42
CA ALA A 131 2.16 5.49 8.76
C ALA A 131 2.14 6.82 9.53
N ALA A 132 3.23 7.59 9.50
CA ALA A 132 3.34 8.89 10.16
C ALA A 132 2.34 9.89 9.59
N ALA A 133 2.22 10.00 8.26
CA ALA A 133 1.28 10.90 7.60
C ALA A 133 -0.18 10.56 7.92
N LEU A 134 -0.53 9.28 7.99
CA LEU A 134 -1.89 8.85 8.33
C LEU A 134 -2.20 9.11 9.81
N ARG A 135 -1.25 8.87 10.72
CA ARG A 135 -1.40 9.19 12.15
C ARG A 135 -1.57 10.67 12.40
N GLU A 136 -0.83 11.53 11.70
CA GLU A 136 -0.97 12.99 11.80
C GLU A 136 -2.39 13.44 11.47
N LYS A 137 -3.06 12.73 10.57
CA LYS A 137 -4.48 12.97 10.22
C LYS A 137 -5.48 12.31 11.19
N GLY A 138 -5.01 11.61 12.20
CA GLY A 138 -5.86 10.95 13.21
C GLY A 138 -6.32 9.54 12.83
N TYR A 139 -5.80 8.95 11.76
CA TYR A 139 -6.12 7.57 11.39
C TYR A 139 -5.39 6.55 12.28
N ALA A 140 -6.06 5.44 12.58
CA ALA A 140 -5.45 4.32 13.29
C ALA A 140 -4.45 3.59 12.38
N VAL A 141 -3.26 3.31 12.90
CA VAL A 141 -2.21 2.57 12.19
C VAL A 141 -1.52 1.64 13.19
N SER A 142 -1.41 0.36 12.82
CA SER A 142 -0.75 -0.67 13.64
C SER A 142 0.02 -1.64 12.74
N GLY A 143 0.74 -2.61 13.35
CA GLY A 143 1.54 -3.56 12.62
C GLY A 143 0.74 -4.63 11.89
N PHE A 144 1.34 -5.16 10.85
CA PHE A 144 0.80 -6.28 10.08
C PHE A 144 1.91 -7.18 9.55
N ASP A 145 1.55 -8.41 9.26
CA ASP A 145 2.36 -9.37 8.52
C ASP A 145 1.92 -9.39 7.07
N GLY A 146 2.90 -9.41 6.15
CA GLY A 146 2.63 -9.38 4.73
C GLY A 146 3.57 -10.27 3.92
N MET A 147 3.03 -10.87 2.87
CA MET A 147 3.78 -11.55 1.82
C MET A 147 3.41 -10.94 0.48
N MET A 148 4.39 -10.42 -0.27
CA MET A 148 4.14 -9.70 -1.50
C MET A 148 4.93 -10.24 -2.70
N THR A 149 4.40 -10.00 -3.88
CA THR A 149 5.09 -10.21 -5.16
C THR A 149 4.78 -9.05 -6.10
N SER A 150 5.73 -8.67 -6.94
CA SER A 150 5.59 -7.54 -7.87
C SER A 150 5.88 -7.96 -9.30
N ARG A 151 5.06 -7.48 -10.25
CA ARG A 151 5.33 -7.49 -11.69
C ARG A 151 5.74 -6.12 -12.20
N ILE A 152 5.76 -5.10 -11.34
CA ILE A 152 6.21 -3.76 -11.70
C ILE A 152 7.74 -3.75 -11.66
N PRO A 153 8.42 -3.59 -12.82
CA PRO A 153 9.86 -3.56 -12.84
C PRO A 153 10.40 -2.30 -12.16
N ALA A 154 11.39 -2.48 -11.30
CA ALA A 154 12.02 -1.37 -10.61
C ALA A 154 12.81 -0.47 -11.59
N GLY A 155 12.73 0.85 -11.42
CA GLY A 155 13.52 1.81 -12.18
C GLY A 155 13.09 2.04 -13.64
N MET A 156 12.00 1.45 -14.09
CA MET A 156 11.51 1.58 -15.47
C MET A 156 10.41 2.64 -15.67
N GLY A 157 10.26 3.57 -14.74
CA GLY A 157 9.30 4.67 -14.88
C GLY A 157 7.83 4.29 -14.63
N LEU A 158 7.54 3.06 -14.19
CA LEU A 158 6.18 2.60 -13.88
C LEU A 158 5.78 2.82 -12.42
N SER A 159 6.52 3.65 -11.69
CA SER A 159 6.21 4.12 -10.34
C SER A 159 6.01 2.99 -9.32
N SER A 160 6.98 2.06 -9.23
CA SER A 160 6.94 0.99 -8.24
C SER A 160 6.89 1.50 -6.79
N SER A 161 7.57 2.61 -6.45
CA SER A 161 7.48 3.23 -5.13
C SER A 161 6.08 3.73 -4.82
N ALA A 162 5.45 4.47 -5.74
CA ALA A 162 4.09 4.97 -5.55
C ALA A 162 3.07 3.83 -5.43
N ALA A 163 3.19 2.77 -6.24
CA ALA A 163 2.35 1.58 -6.10
C ALA A 163 2.51 0.92 -4.72
N PHE A 164 3.74 0.84 -4.21
CA PHE A 164 4.05 0.31 -2.89
C PHE A 164 3.45 1.17 -1.77
N GLU A 165 3.59 2.50 -1.84
CA GLU A 165 3.03 3.44 -0.87
C GLU A 165 1.50 3.37 -0.81
N ILE A 166 0.84 3.30 -1.98
CA ILE A 166 -0.61 3.15 -2.07
C ILE A 166 -1.05 1.78 -1.56
N LEU A 167 -0.30 0.71 -1.86
CA LEU A 167 -0.56 -0.62 -1.31
C LEU A 167 -0.53 -0.59 0.22
N VAL A 168 0.55 -0.09 0.81
CA VAL A 168 0.72 0.02 2.27
C VAL A 168 -0.37 0.90 2.90
N GLY A 169 -0.66 2.06 2.32
CA GLY A 169 -1.71 2.94 2.79
C GLY A 169 -3.10 2.30 2.74
N THR A 170 -3.39 1.52 1.68
CA THR A 170 -4.64 0.77 1.54
C THR A 170 -4.74 -0.35 2.58
N VAL A 171 -3.63 -1.05 2.86
CA VAL A 171 -3.55 -2.04 3.93
C VAL A 171 -3.91 -1.39 5.28
N PHE A 172 -3.30 -0.27 5.64
CA PHE A 172 -3.65 0.46 6.86
C PHE A 172 -5.12 0.89 6.89
N SER A 173 -5.63 1.38 5.75
CA SER A 173 -7.04 1.78 5.64
C SER A 173 -7.99 0.62 5.94
N VAL A 174 -7.79 -0.53 5.31
CA VAL A 174 -8.69 -1.68 5.45
C VAL A 174 -8.55 -2.34 6.81
N LEU A 175 -7.32 -2.61 7.26
CA LEU A 175 -7.10 -3.33 8.52
C LEU A 175 -7.50 -2.53 9.77
N PHE A 176 -7.31 -1.20 9.75
CA PHE A 176 -7.41 -0.41 10.98
C PHE A 176 -8.41 0.74 10.92
N CYS A 177 -8.92 1.08 9.72
CA CYS A 177 -9.84 2.21 9.51
C CYS A 177 -11.11 1.84 8.74
N GLY A 178 -11.43 0.54 8.60
CA GLY A 178 -12.65 0.08 7.91
C GLY A 178 -12.70 0.40 6.41
N GLY A 179 -11.58 0.77 5.79
CA GLY A 179 -11.51 1.17 4.38
C GLY A 179 -11.92 2.63 4.11
N ASP A 180 -12.00 3.46 5.15
CA ASP A 180 -12.59 4.82 5.06
C ASP A 180 -11.56 5.92 4.72
N ILE A 181 -10.28 5.60 4.56
CA ILE A 181 -9.28 6.61 4.17
C ILE A 181 -9.49 6.98 2.70
N SER A 182 -9.67 8.28 2.43
CA SER A 182 -9.91 8.74 1.07
C SER A 182 -8.70 8.48 0.14
N PRO A 183 -8.92 8.21 -1.16
CA PRO A 183 -7.82 8.04 -2.12
C PRO A 183 -6.88 9.24 -2.17
N VAL A 184 -7.41 10.45 -1.97
CA VAL A 184 -6.61 11.68 -1.91
C VAL A 184 -5.71 11.71 -0.68
N ASP A 185 -6.19 11.24 0.47
CA ASP A 185 -5.38 11.17 1.68
C ASP A 185 -4.29 10.10 1.57
N LEU A 186 -4.60 8.95 0.95
CA LEU A 186 -3.61 7.93 0.63
C LEU A 186 -2.51 8.48 -0.29
N ALA A 187 -2.89 9.16 -1.39
CA ALA A 187 -1.91 9.77 -2.30
C ALA A 187 -1.05 10.84 -1.61
N LYS A 188 -1.65 11.67 -0.73
CA LYS A 188 -0.88 12.66 0.05
C LYS A 188 0.06 12.01 1.06
N ALA A 189 -0.35 10.90 1.68
CA ALA A 189 0.50 10.14 2.60
C ALA A 189 1.70 9.52 1.88
N GLY A 190 1.49 8.92 0.69
CA GLY A 190 2.58 8.43 -0.16
C GLY A 190 3.56 9.54 -0.56
N LYS A 191 3.05 10.66 -1.09
CA LYS A 191 3.89 11.83 -1.41
C LYS A 191 4.73 12.30 -0.21
N TYR A 192 4.12 12.39 0.97
CA TYR A 192 4.82 12.78 2.19
C TYR A 192 5.93 11.78 2.55
N ALA A 193 5.63 10.48 2.47
CA ALA A 193 6.60 9.43 2.73
C ALA A 193 7.80 9.51 1.77
N GLU A 194 7.56 9.67 0.47
CA GLU A 194 8.64 9.74 -0.52
C GLU A 194 9.49 10.99 -0.34
N GLN A 195 8.88 12.15 -0.04
CA GLN A 195 9.62 13.40 0.13
C GLN A 195 10.37 13.51 1.46
N THR A 196 9.74 13.07 2.56
CA THR A 196 10.22 13.34 3.92
C THR A 196 11.03 12.17 4.49
N PHE A 197 10.60 10.94 4.26
CA PHE A 197 11.25 9.76 4.83
C PHE A 197 12.19 9.07 3.84
N PHE A 198 11.82 9.01 2.57
CA PHE A 198 12.65 8.38 1.54
C PHE A 198 13.71 9.33 0.95
N GLY A 199 13.48 10.65 1.07
CA GLY A 199 14.41 11.68 0.63
C GLY A 199 14.41 11.95 -0.87
N LYS A 200 13.33 11.62 -1.60
CA LYS A 200 13.22 11.82 -3.04
C LYS A 200 12.12 12.82 -3.38
N PRO A 201 12.40 13.89 -4.13
CA PRO A 201 11.36 14.81 -4.60
C PRO A 201 10.41 14.11 -5.58
N CYS A 202 9.11 14.23 -5.35
CA CYS A 202 8.07 13.68 -6.20
C CYS A 202 6.85 14.61 -6.26
N GLY A 203 5.97 14.39 -7.24
CA GLY A 203 4.64 14.97 -7.32
C GLY A 203 3.60 14.22 -6.50
N LEU A 204 2.31 14.45 -6.80
CA LEU A 204 1.22 13.73 -6.13
C LEU A 204 0.93 12.37 -6.80
N MET A 205 1.51 12.14 -7.96
CA MET A 205 1.19 10.99 -8.79
C MET A 205 2.35 10.05 -8.96
#